data_58c7e219b3e32ed2acefbb67055b8c04
#
_entry.id   58c7e219b3e32ed2acefbb67055b8c04
#
_cell.length_a   1.000
_cell.length_b   1.000
_cell.length_c   1.000
_cell.angle_alpha   90.00
_cell.angle_beta   90.00
_cell.angle_gamma   90.00
#
_symmetry.space_group_name_H-M   'P 1'
#
loop_
_entity.id
_entity.type
_entity.pdbx_description
1 polymer ?
#
loop_
_entity_poly.entity_id
_entity_poly.type
_entity_poly.pdbx_seq_one_letter_code
_entity_poly.pdbx_strand_id
1 'polypeptide(L)'
;MAGKSLVRFTLHRTVLFCLLLVPFAAASDHWDYEESHSDVRDFVSGGTLHVRLSVGDLRILRGKSNKIRLHYTVKSRRESHVKNAKVDFEVRGSDASIAFHASGNNTQFDVELEVPQNTNLDVHEKVGDLTVEDIEGDKELTLRVGDIRVDAVHSGYRLMHASTSIGDVNSNGYGETSGWLGKTLKYHGDGKYELRAHVSVGDITLEGR
;
A
#
# COMPACT_ATOMS: atom_id res chain seq x y z
N MET A 1 75.74 -34.20 -30.70
CA MET A 1 75.34 -33.19 -29.70
C MET A 1 73.82 -33.04 -29.75
N ALA A 2 73.13 -33.58 -28.77
CA ALA A 2 71.68 -33.70 -28.75
C ALA A 2 71.09 -32.59 -27.89
N GLY A 3 70.25 -31.74 -28.51
CA GLY A 3 69.52 -30.73 -27.80
C GLY A 3 68.13 -31.26 -27.43
N LYS A 4 67.84 -31.43 -26.15
CA LYS A 4 66.55 -31.84 -25.61
C LYS A 4 65.62 -30.60 -25.50
N SER A 5 64.54 -30.57 -26.30
CA SER A 5 63.45 -29.61 -26.17
C SER A 5 62.50 -30.02 -25.04
N LEU A 6 62.37 -29.16 -24.05
CA LEU A 6 61.42 -29.31 -22.92
C LEU A 6 60.11 -28.75 -23.32
N VAL A 7 59.08 -29.60 -23.53
CA VAL A 7 57.70 -29.19 -23.73
C VAL A 7 57.07 -28.95 -22.35
N ARG A 8 56.75 -27.70 -22.05
CA ARG A 8 55.98 -27.34 -20.86
C ARG A 8 54.46 -27.52 -21.13
N PHE A 9 53.86 -28.50 -20.50
CA PHE A 9 52.41 -28.66 -20.45
C PHE A 9 51.82 -27.65 -19.46
N THR A 10 51.07 -26.68 -19.98
CA THR A 10 50.28 -25.76 -19.16
C THR A 10 48.90 -26.38 -18.91
N LEU A 11 48.68 -26.81 -17.68
CA LEU A 11 47.40 -27.40 -17.24
C LEU A 11 46.37 -26.29 -17.03
N HIS A 12 45.45 -26.09 -17.96
CA HIS A 12 44.30 -25.19 -17.81
C HIS A 12 43.28 -25.85 -16.88
N ARG A 13 43.17 -25.35 -15.64
CA ARG A 13 42.09 -25.70 -14.72
C ARG A 13 40.83 -24.99 -15.19
N THR A 14 39.98 -25.69 -15.95
CA THR A 14 38.62 -25.25 -16.25
C THR A 14 37.80 -25.39 -14.99
N VAL A 15 37.49 -24.28 -14.31
CA VAL A 15 36.52 -24.23 -13.21
C VAL A 15 35.12 -24.23 -13.83
N LEU A 16 34.46 -25.39 -13.78
CA LEU A 16 33.09 -25.56 -14.17
C LEU A 16 32.20 -24.93 -13.08
N PHE A 17 31.71 -23.70 -13.32
CA PHE A 17 30.73 -23.02 -12.44
C PHE A 17 29.39 -23.65 -12.70
N CYS A 18 28.99 -24.61 -11.86
CA CYS A 18 27.67 -25.21 -11.90
C CYS A 18 26.66 -24.22 -11.34
N LEU A 19 26.00 -23.46 -12.21
CA LEU A 19 24.89 -22.55 -11.85
C LEU A 19 23.71 -23.42 -11.44
N LEU A 20 23.51 -23.63 -10.14
CA LEU A 20 22.29 -24.22 -9.58
C LEU A 20 21.13 -23.25 -9.81
N LEU A 21 20.38 -23.44 -10.90
CA LEU A 21 19.07 -22.88 -11.10
C LEU A 21 18.13 -23.50 -10.07
N VAL A 22 17.97 -22.85 -8.92
CA VAL A 22 16.89 -23.15 -8.00
C VAL A 22 15.62 -22.58 -8.66
N PRO A 23 14.61 -23.41 -9.01
CA PRO A 23 13.35 -22.89 -9.48
C PRO A 23 12.72 -22.12 -8.30
N PHE A 24 12.60 -20.82 -8.45
CA PHE A 24 11.78 -19.99 -7.57
C PHE A 24 10.34 -20.41 -7.87
N ALA A 25 9.83 -21.35 -7.11
CA ALA A 25 8.40 -21.64 -7.10
C ALA A 25 7.73 -20.39 -6.51
N ALA A 26 7.13 -19.59 -7.36
CA ALA A 26 6.19 -18.57 -6.92
C ALA A 26 5.11 -19.31 -6.14
N ALA A 27 5.13 -19.20 -4.82
CA ALA A 27 4.03 -19.65 -3.99
C ALA A 27 2.84 -18.75 -4.38
N SER A 28 1.93 -19.28 -5.19
CA SER A 28 0.64 -18.64 -5.37
C SER A 28 -0.06 -18.70 -4.02
N ASP A 29 -0.41 -17.56 -3.45
CA ASP A 29 -1.26 -17.50 -2.27
C ASP A 29 -2.59 -18.16 -2.63
N HIS A 30 -2.71 -19.44 -2.26
CA HIS A 30 -3.92 -20.20 -2.48
C HIS A 30 -4.81 -20.03 -1.26
N TRP A 31 -5.90 -19.28 -1.44
CA TRP A 31 -6.96 -19.14 -0.46
C TRP A 31 -8.01 -20.23 -0.72
N ASP A 32 -8.40 -20.95 0.32
CA ASP A 32 -9.37 -22.05 0.19
C ASP A 32 -10.82 -21.56 0.27
N TYR A 33 -11.02 -20.42 0.93
CA TYR A 33 -12.34 -19.82 1.16
C TYR A 33 -12.30 -18.31 0.94
N GLU A 34 -13.26 -17.82 0.16
CA GLU A 34 -13.45 -16.40 -0.14
C GLU A 34 -14.93 -16.04 -0.05
N GLU A 35 -15.23 -14.86 0.47
CA GLU A 35 -16.60 -14.32 0.53
C GLU A 35 -16.55 -12.83 0.26
N SER A 36 -17.38 -12.36 -0.68
CA SER A 36 -17.45 -10.95 -1.08
C SER A 36 -18.72 -10.30 -0.58
N HIS A 37 -18.59 -9.06 -0.12
CA HIS A 37 -19.68 -8.26 0.43
C HIS A 37 -19.67 -6.85 -0.15
N SER A 38 -20.84 -6.19 -0.13
CA SER A 38 -20.99 -4.79 -0.52
C SER A 38 -21.95 -4.08 0.41
N ASP A 39 -21.64 -2.85 0.77
CA ASP A 39 -22.52 -1.94 1.51
C ASP A 39 -22.43 -0.52 0.93
N VAL A 40 -23.52 0.24 1.05
CA VAL A 40 -23.61 1.62 0.53
C VAL A 40 -24.25 2.49 1.58
N ARG A 41 -23.61 3.61 1.93
CA ARG A 41 -24.11 4.60 2.87
C ARG A 41 -24.10 5.99 2.25
N ASP A 42 -25.12 6.80 2.57
CA ASP A 42 -25.10 8.21 2.23
C ASP A 42 -24.00 8.92 3.02
N PHE A 43 -23.22 9.78 2.36
CA PHE A 43 -22.13 10.50 2.98
C PHE A 43 -21.94 11.87 2.33
N VAL A 44 -21.69 12.87 3.15
CA VAL A 44 -21.58 14.26 2.67
C VAL A 44 -20.17 14.52 2.09
N SER A 45 -20.11 15.29 1.02
CA SER A 45 -18.84 15.81 0.49
C SER A 45 -18.17 16.73 1.51
N GLY A 46 -16.87 16.58 1.70
CA GLY A 46 -16.10 17.31 2.73
C GLY A 46 -16.11 16.67 4.10
N GLY A 47 -16.77 15.53 4.26
CA GLY A 47 -16.72 14.75 5.49
C GLY A 47 -15.41 13.99 5.68
N THR A 48 -15.22 13.37 6.85
CA THR A 48 -14.03 12.60 7.20
C THR A 48 -14.35 11.11 7.27
N LEU A 49 -13.56 10.29 6.59
CA LEU A 49 -13.64 8.84 6.63
C LEU A 49 -12.45 8.26 7.39
N HIS A 50 -12.75 7.53 8.47
CA HIS A 50 -11.77 6.77 9.25
C HIS A 50 -11.80 5.30 8.82
N VAL A 51 -10.64 4.77 8.41
CA VAL A 51 -10.50 3.36 8.02
C VAL A 51 -9.45 2.67 8.88
N ARG A 52 -9.79 1.50 9.41
CA ARG A 52 -8.86 0.64 10.17
C ARG A 52 -8.84 -0.76 9.59
N LEU A 53 -7.69 -1.14 9.02
CA LEU A 53 -7.47 -2.45 8.43
C LEU A 53 -6.25 -3.12 9.07
N SER A 54 -6.37 -4.41 9.42
CA SER A 54 -5.25 -5.13 10.01
C SER A 54 -4.37 -5.82 8.98
N VAL A 55 -4.96 -6.55 8.04
CA VAL A 55 -4.25 -7.26 6.97
C VAL A 55 -5.10 -7.26 5.72
N GLY A 56 -4.55 -6.78 4.62
CA GLY A 56 -5.23 -6.77 3.33
C GLY A 56 -4.83 -5.56 2.50
N ASP A 57 -5.35 -5.46 1.31
CA ASP A 57 -5.10 -4.36 0.40
C ASP A 57 -6.30 -3.42 0.39
N LEU A 58 -6.03 -2.11 0.47
CA LEU A 58 -7.05 -1.07 0.51
C LEU A 58 -6.90 -0.12 -0.67
N ARG A 59 -7.94 -0.02 -1.48
CA ARG A 59 -8.04 0.94 -2.56
C ARG A 59 -9.17 1.92 -2.33
N ILE A 60 -8.87 3.20 -2.30
CA ILE A 60 -9.85 4.29 -2.13
C ILE A 60 -9.91 5.10 -3.41
N LEU A 61 -11.11 5.14 -4.01
CA LEU A 61 -11.36 5.73 -5.32
C LEU A 61 -12.37 6.85 -5.24
N ARG A 62 -12.28 7.78 -6.18
CA ARG A 62 -13.31 8.78 -6.39
C ARG A 62 -14.61 8.14 -6.87
N GLY A 63 -15.65 8.24 -6.07
CA GLY A 63 -17.04 7.91 -6.43
C GLY A 63 -17.74 9.03 -7.19
N LYS A 64 -18.85 8.68 -7.86
CA LYS A 64 -19.66 9.60 -8.67
C LYS A 64 -20.79 10.27 -7.89
N SER A 65 -20.95 9.99 -6.62
CA SER A 65 -22.10 10.43 -5.81
C SER A 65 -21.69 10.71 -4.37
N ASN A 66 -22.57 11.41 -3.62
CA ASN A 66 -22.42 11.65 -2.19
C ASN A 66 -22.74 10.38 -1.37
N LYS A 67 -21.97 9.32 -1.61
CA LYS A 67 -22.10 8.03 -0.94
C LYS A 67 -20.71 7.41 -0.75
N ILE A 68 -20.56 6.65 0.33
CA ILE A 68 -19.48 5.67 0.44
C ILE A 68 -20.03 4.34 -0.08
N ARG A 69 -19.33 3.75 -1.06
CA ARG A 69 -19.56 2.38 -1.50
C ARG A 69 -18.40 1.54 -1.03
N LEU A 70 -18.69 0.57 -0.21
CA LEU A 70 -17.76 -0.41 0.27
C LEU A 70 -17.97 -1.72 -0.49
N HIS A 71 -16.92 -2.20 -1.13
CA HIS A 71 -16.83 -3.58 -1.61
C HIS A 71 -15.61 -4.23 -0.97
N TYR A 72 -15.77 -5.43 -0.41
CA TYR A 72 -14.65 -6.15 0.15
C TYR A 72 -14.80 -7.66 -0.02
N THR A 73 -13.66 -8.32 -0.13
CA THR A 73 -13.56 -9.79 -0.15
C THR A 73 -12.75 -10.23 1.05
N VAL A 74 -13.30 -11.15 1.84
CA VAL A 74 -12.59 -11.82 2.92
C VAL A 74 -11.99 -13.10 2.40
N LYS A 75 -10.71 -13.33 2.65
CA LYS A 75 -9.98 -14.53 2.22
C LYS A 75 -9.35 -15.24 3.41
N SER A 76 -9.43 -16.57 3.46
CA SER A 76 -8.75 -17.35 4.49
C SER A 76 -8.56 -18.81 4.05
N ARG A 77 -7.64 -19.52 4.72
CA ARG A 77 -7.49 -20.97 4.59
C ARG A 77 -8.51 -21.77 5.43
N ARG A 78 -9.37 -21.09 6.20
CA ARG A 78 -10.39 -21.71 7.03
C ARG A 78 -11.73 -21.03 6.83
N GLU A 79 -12.75 -21.81 6.50
CA GLU A 79 -14.12 -21.33 6.31
C GLU A 79 -14.65 -20.56 7.53
N SER A 80 -14.38 -21.07 8.76
CA SER A 80 -14.80 -20.40 9.98
C SER A 80 -14.20 -19.01 10.18
N HIS A 81 -13.02 -18.73 9.63
CA HIS A 81 -12.40 -17.42 9.70
C HIS A 81 -13.10 -16.42 8.77
N VAL A 82 -13.51 -16.87 7.57
CA VAL A 82 -14.30 -16.06 6.64
C VAL A 82 -15.68 -15.76 7.24
N LYS A 83 -16.39 -16.76 7.73
CA LYS A 83 -17.73 -16.61 8.33
C LYS A 83 -17.77 -15.75 9.59
N ASN A 84 -16.69 -15.72 10.37
CA ASN A 84 -16.62 -14.95 11.61
C ASN A 84 -15.90 -13.60 11.47
N ALA A 85 -15.40 -13.26 10.28
CA ALA A 85 -14.88 -11.93 9.99
C ALA A 85 -16.02 -10.90 10.08
N LYS A 86 -15.72 -9.71 10.61
CA LYS A 86 -16.72 -8.64 10.77
C LYS A 86 -16.21 -7.34 10.23
N VAL A 87 -17.12 -6.54 9.70
CA VAL A 87 -16.85 -5.18 9.29
C VAL A 87 -17.88 -4.26 9.97
N ASP A 88 -17.38 -3.35 10.78
CA ASP A 88 -18.20 -2.30 11.37
C ASP A 88 -18.15 -1.09 10.44
N PHE A 89 -19.29 -0.70 9.89
CA PHE A 89 -19.42 0.46 9.03
C PHE A 89 -20.50 1.40 9.60
N GLU A 90 -20.08 2.58 10.05
CA GLU A 90 -20.96 3.58 10.61
C GLU A 90 -20.80 4.92 9.91
N VAL A 91 -21.90 5.68 9.76
CA VAL A 91 -21.91 7.06 9.27
C VAL A 91 -22.71 7.91 10.25
N ARG A 92 -22.09 8.98 10.76
CA ARG A 92 -22.69 9.94 11.71
C ARG A 92 -22.47 11.38 11.20
N GLY A 93 -23.42 11.88 10.45
CA GLY A 93 -23.32 13.22 9.86
C GLY A 93 -22.19 13.33 8.84
N SER A 94 -21.15 14.11 9.15
CA SER A 94 -19.95 14.28 8.33
C SER A 94 -18.82 13.31 8.67
N ASP A 95 -19.00 12.42 9.63
CA ASP A 95 -18.01 11.44 10.05
C ASP A 95 -18.46 10.03 9.68
N ALA A 96 -17.56 9.26 9.05
CA ALA A 96 -17.77 7.86 8.76
C ALA A 96 -16.61 7.04 9.31
N SER A 97 -16.88 5.82 9.76
CA SER A 97 -15.87 4.89 10.22
C SER A 97 -16.09 3.49 9.67
N ILE A 98 -15.01 2.86 9.21
CA ILE A 98 -15.01 1.48 8.74
C ILE A 98 -13.87 0.74 9.46
N ALA A 99 -14.21 -0.33 10.18
CA ALA A 99 -13.23 -1.16 10.88
C ALA A 99 -13.37 -2.63 10.46
N PHE A 100 -12.27 -3.22 10.02
CA PHE A 100 -12.20 -4.61 9.58
C PHE A 100 -11.63 -5.48 10.70
N HIS A 101 -12.39 -6.48 11.10
CA HIS A 101 -12.07 -7.40 12.19
C HIS A 101 -11.85 -8.80 11.65
N ALA A 102 -10.58 -9.18 11.50
CA ALA A 102 -10.20 -10.52 11.11
C ALA A 102 -10.52 -11.53 12.23
N SER A 103 -11.05 -12.68 11.87
CA SER A 103 -11.27 -13.80 12.78
C SER A 103 -10.13 -14.81 12.64
N GLY A 104 -9.13 -14.68 13.50
CA GLY A 104 -7.98 -15.59 13.54
C GLY A 104 -6.83 -15.19 12.60
N ASN A 105 -5.75 -15.99 12.65
CA ASN A 105 -4.58 -15.79 11.81
C ASN A 105 -4.89 -16.22 10.35
N ASN A 106 -4.18 -15.65 9.37
CA ASN A 106 -4.34 -15.94 7.95
C ASN A 106 -5.75 -15.56 7.41
N THR A 107 -6.25 -14.42 7.83
CA THR A 107 -7.43 -13.78 7.24
C THR A 107 -7.00 -12.45 6.63
N GLN A 108 -7.29 -12.25 5.36
CA GLN A 108 -6.97 -11.06 4.60
C GLN A 108 -8.26 -10.44 4.06
N PHE A 109 -8.25 -9.12 3.91
CA PHE A 109 -9.32 -8.37 3.25
C PHE A 109 -8.77 -7.69 2.00
N ASP A 110 -9.43 -7.84 0.87
CA ASP A 110 -9.24 -7.00 -0.29
C ASP A 110 -10.39 -6.00 -0.31
N VAL A 111 -10.08 -4.71 -0.21
CA VAL A 111 -11.07 -3.66 0.04
C VAL A 111 -11.02 -2.61 -1.05
N GLU A 112 -12.19 -2.31 -1.64
CA GLU A 112 -12.38 -1.17 -2.52
C GLU A 112 -13.44 -0.22 -1.92
N LEU A 113 -13.07 1.05 -1.78
CA LEU A 113 -13.91 2.11 -1.29
C LEU A 113 -14.08 3.20 -2.34
N GLU A 114 -15.30 3.44 -2.80
CA GLU A 114 -15.62 4.65 -3.55
C GLU A 114 -16.16 5.71 -2.58
N VAL A 115 -15.57 6.90 -2.58
CA VAL A 115 -15.97 8.02 -1.73
C VAL A 115 -16.16 9.30 -2.53
N PRO A 116 -16.91 10.30 -2.02
CA PRO A 116 -16.96 11.61 -2.68
C PRO A 116 -15.57 12.21 -2.84
N GLN A 117 -15.34 12.96 -3.94
CA GLN A 117 -14.03 13.52 -4.27
C GLN A 117 -13.40 14.32 -3.12
N ASN A 118 -14.20 15.14 -2.43
CA ASN A 118 -13.72 16.00 -1.32
C ASN A 118 -13.86 15.28 0.02
N THR A 119 -13.27 14.11 0.19
CA THR A 119 -13.31 13.35 1.44
C THR A 119 -11.97 13.48 2.16
N ASN A 120 -12.00 13.86 3.43
CA ASN A 120 -10.82 13.77 4.29
C ASN A 120 -10.63 12.31 4.71
N LEU A 121 -9.40 11.84 4.68
CA LEU A 121 -9.05 10.44 4.96
C LEU A 121 -8.17 10.34 6.19
N ASP A 122 -8.54 9.47 7.12
CA ASP A 122 -7.72 9.00 8.24
C ASP A 122 -7.64 7.48 8.16
N VAL A 123 -6.53 6.96 7.64
CA VAL A 123 -6.35 5.53 7.35
C VAL A 123 -5.23 4.96 8.19
N HIS A 124 -5.56 3.90 8.92
CA HIS A 124 -4.60 3.10 9.66
C HIS A 124 -4.63 1.65 9.20
N GLU A 125 -3.55 1.23 8.57
CA GLU A 125 -3.38 -0.12 8.09
C GLU A 125 -2.11 -0.75 8.71
N LYS A 126 -2.15 -2.06 9.01
CA LYS A 126 -0.97 -2.71 9.57
C LYS A 126 -0.12 -3.41 8.52
N VAL A 127 -0.74 -4.19 7.64
CA VAL A 127 -0.03 -4.97 6.62
C VAL A 127 -0.86 -5.03 5.35
N GLY A 128 -0.31 -4.60 4.24
CA GLY A 128 -0.94 -4.59 2.92
C GLY A 128 -0.52 -3.37 2.12
N ASP A 129 -1.20 -3.11 1.04
CA ASP A 129 -0.93 -1.97 0.17
C ASP A 129 -2.11 -1.00 0.14
N LEU A 130 -1.81 0.28 0.36
CA LEU A 130 -2.79 1.36 0.35
C LEU A 130 -2.68 2.18 -0.93
N THR A 131 -3.75 2.23 -1.71
CA THR A 131 -3.85 3.08 -2.89
C THR A 131 -4.98 4.10 -2.75
N VAL A 132 -4.69 5.38 -2.99
CA VAL A 132 -5.68 6.49 -2.96
C VAL A 132 -5.65 7.20 -4.31
N GLU A 133 -6.79 7.22 -5.02
CA GLU A 133 -6.88 7.75 -6.37
C GLU A 133 -7.96 8.85 -6.48
N ASP A 134 -7.59 9.99 -7.07
CA ASP A 134 -8.48 11.12 -7.39
C ASP A 134 -9.29 11.67 -6.19
N ILE A 135 -8.76 11.58 -4.98
CA ILE A 135 -9.38 12.14 -3.78
C ILE A 135 -8.71 13.45 -3.41
N GLU A 136 -9.50 14.50 -3.29
CA GLU A 136 -9.14 15.77 -2.67
C GLU A 136 -9.44 15.70 -1.15
N GLY A 137 -8.96 16.68 -0.37
CA GLY A 137 -9.15 16.70 1.08
C GLY A 137 -7.87 16.38 1.83
N ASP A 138 -7.92 16.59 3.14
CA ASP A 138 -6.82 16.26 4.04
C ASP A 138 -6.63 14.75 4.13
N LYS A 139 -5.37 14.31 4.24
CA LYS A 139 -5.03 12.89 4.33
C LYS A 139 -4.04 12.64 5.45
N GLU A 140 -4.41 11.73 6.34
CA GLU A 140 -3.52 11.13 7.32
C GLU A 140 -3.49 9.61 7.08
N LEU A 141 -2.37 9.13 6.54
CA LEU A 141 -2.22 7.75 6.09
C LEU A 141 -1.08 7.11 6.86
N THR A 142 -1.37 6.03 7.58
CA THR A 142 -0.39 5.28 8.36
C THR A 142 -0.44 3.81 7.97
N LEU A 143 0.71 3.28 7.53
CA LEU A 143 0.89 1.88 7.20
C LEU A 143 2.13 1.34 7.94
N ARG A 144 2.02 0.14 8.51
CA ARG A 144 3.18 -0.46 9.17
C ARG A 144 4.09 -1.20 8.20
N VAL A 145 3.54 -2.08 7.35
CA VAL A 145 4.31 -2.88 6.39
C VAL A 145 3.56 -2.94 5.07
N GLY A 146 4.18 -2.51 4.00
CA GLY A 146 3.64 -2.46 2.64
C GLY A 146 3.84 -1.08 2.04
N ASP A 147 3.20 -0.79 0.92
CA ASP A 147 3.42 0.41 0.14
C ASP A 147 2.20 1.34 0.16
N ILE A 148 2.45 2.65 0.18
CA ILE A 148 1.41 3.67 0.00
C ILE A 148 1.59 4.32 -1.37
N ARG A 149 0.52 4.31 -2.17
CA ARG A 149 0.44 5.07 -3.42
C ARG A 149 -0.68 6.09 -3.34
N VAL A 150 -0.36 7.36 -3.59
CA VAL A 150 -1.35 8.45 -3.62
C VAL A 150 -1.23 9.19 -4.94
N ASP A 151 -2.32 9.19 -5.72
CA ASP A 151 -2.48 10.10 -6.85
C ASP A 151 -2.92 11.47 -6.31
N ALA A 152 -1.96 12.39 -6.22
CA ALA A 152 -2.14 13.69 -5.59
C ALA A 152 -1.69 14.81 -6.51
N VAL A 153 -2.62 15.66 -6.92
CA VAL A 153 -2.27 16.90 -7.60
C VAL A 153 -1.58 17.83 -6.60
N HIS A 154 -0.25 17.93 -6.69
CA HIS A 154 0.56 18.68 -5.70
C HIS A 154 0.11 20.14 -5.50
N SER A 155 -0.42 20.81 -6.54
CA SER A 155 -0.97 22.16 -6.43
C SER A 155 -2.21 22.28 -5.53
N GLY A 156 -2.87 21.17 -5.21
CA GLY A 156 -3.99 21.14 -4.26
C GLY A 156 -3.55 21.19 -2.79
N TYR A 157 -2.26 20.98 -2.50
CA TYR A 157 -1.74 20.86 -1.14
C TYR A 157 -0.91 22.07 -0.73
N ARG A 158 -1.14 22.54 0.50
CA ARG A 158 -0.29 23.52 1.18
C ARG A 158 0.86 22.86 1.95
N LEU A 159 0.69 21.60 2.33
CA LEU A 159 1.70 20.79 3.02
C LEU A 159 1.61 19.35 2.57
N MET A 160 2.74 18.76 2.18
CA MET A 160 2.86 17.31 2.07
C MET A 160 4.04 16.85 2.92
N HIS A 161 3.81 15.90 3.78
CA HIS A 161 4.82 15.27 4.61
C HIS A 161 4.68 13.75 4.49
N ALA A 162 5.57 13.13 3.75
CA ALA A 162 5.64 11.69 3.61
C ALA A 162 6.93 11.17 4.22
N SER A 163 6.88 10.08 4.99
CA SER A 163 8.05 9.52 5.64
C SER A 163 8.00 8.00 5.72
N THR A 164 9.17 7.36 5.53
CA THR A 164 9.36 5.94 5.78
C THR A 164 10.39 5.76 6.89
N SER A 165 10.26 4.72 7.72
CA SER A 165 11.33 4.35 8.65
C SER A 165 12.39 3.49 7.96
N ILE A 166 11.96 2.56 7.09
CA ILE A 166 12.80 1.74 6.21
C ILE A 166 12.12 1.70 4.84
N GLY A 167 12.74 2.29 3.81
CA GLY A 167 12.23 2.35 2.45
C GLY A 167 12.39 3.74 1.82
N ASP A 168 11.79 3.93 0.66
CA ASP A 168 11.93 5.13 -0.13
C ASP A 168 10.63 5.96 -0.22
N VAL A 169 10.79 7.28 -0.48
CA VAL A 169 9.68 8.18 -0.81
C VAL A 169 9.95 8.76 -2.20
N ASN A 170 9.05 8.46 -3.13
CA ASN A 170 9.08 8.96 -4.50
C ASN A 170 7.96 9.98 -4.72
N SER A 171 8.31 11.17 -5.19
CA SER A 171 7.38 12.29 -5.41
C SER A 171 7.41 12.85 -6.83
N ASN A 172 7.93 12.07 -7.80
CA ASN A 172 8.07 12.55 -9.19
C ASN A 172 8.79 13.91 -9.30
N GLY A 173 9.69 14.21 -8.36
CA GLY A 173 10.58 15.38 -8.42
C GLY A 173 10.05 16.66 -7.77
N TYR A 174 8.90 16.64 -7.08
CA TYR A 174 8.50 17.78 -6.27
C TYR A 174 8.80 17.58 -4.77
N GLY A 175 9.10 18.69 -4.08
CA GLY A 175 9.49 18.68 -2.68
C GLY A 175 10.95 18.28 -2.45
N GLU A 176 11.36 18.31 -1.19
CA GLU A 176 12.71 17.98 -0.76
C GLU A 176 12.71 16.61 -0.06
N THR A 177 13.51 15.68 -0.57
CA THR A 177 13.67 14.35 0.03
C THR A 177 14.99 14.25 0.76
N SER A 178 14.97 13.74 2.01
CA SER A 178 16.13 13.55 2.86
C SER A 178 16.05 12.24 3.64
N GLY A 179 17.19 11.74 4.12
CA GLY A 179 17.29 10.53 4.93
C GLY A 179 18.22 9.48 4.33
N TRP A 180 18.66 8.51 5.14
CA TRP A 180 19.60 7.46 4.74
C TRP A 180 18.98 6.06 4.72
N LEU A 181 18.39 5.60 5.82
CA LEU A 181 17.72 4.30 5.93
C LEU A 181 16.23 4.39 5.61
N GLY A 182 15.60 5.43 6.08
CA GLY A 182 14.27 5.86 5.71
C GLY A 182 14.34 7.23 5.07
N LYS A 183 13.31 7.59 4.35
CA LYS A 183 13.21 8.86 3.62
C LYS A 183 12.11 9.72 4.21
N THR A 184 12.31 11.02 4.10
CA THR A 184 11.29 12.02 4.45
C THR A 184 11.19 13.02 3.31
N LEU A 185 9.98 13.20 2.80
CA LEU A 185 9.62 14.25 1.85
C LEU A 185 8.92 15.38 2.60
N LYS A 186 9.31 16.62 2.27
CA LYS A 186 8.59 17.82 2.67
C LYS A 186 8.31 18.67 1.46
N TYR A 187 7.05 19.08 1.30
CA TYR A 187 6.60 19.98 0.26
C TYR A 187 5.73 21.05 0.89
N HIS A 188 5.93 22.30 0.47
CA HIS A 188 5.11 23.46 0.82
C HIS A 188 4.61 24.11 -0.47
N GLY A 189 3.32 24.31 -0.57
CA GLY A 189 2.64 24.94 -1.69
C GLY A 189 1.54 25.89 -1.24
N ASP A 190 0.81 26.43 -2.19
CA ASP A 190 -0.27 27.40 -1.97
C ASP A 190 -1.67 26.76 -1.97
N GLY A 191 -1.73 25.43 -1.95
CA GLY A 191 -2.98 24.69 -1.98
C GLY A 191 -3.77 24.77 -0.68
N LYS A 192 -4.87 24.02 -0.63
CA LYS A 192 -5.82 24.04 0.49
C LYS A 192 -5.58 22.92 1.50
N TYR A 193 -5.15 21.75 1.04
CA TYR A 193 -5.16 20.51 1.80
C TYR A 193 -3.80 20.17 2.41
N GLU A 194 -3.80 19.28 3.39
CA GLU A 194 -2.61 18.65 3.94
C GLU A 194 -2.60 17.15 3.62
N LEU A 195 -1.41 16.62 3.30
CA LEU A 195 -1.15 15.20 3.19
C LEU A 195 -0.04 14.82 4.17
N ARG A 196 -0.34 13.88 5.05
CA ARG A 196 0.63 13.22 5.93
C ARG A 196 0.58 11.73 5.67
N ALA A 197 1.70 11.14 5.30
CA ALA A 197 1.81 9.71 5.06
C ALA A 197 3.03 9.15 5.80
N HIS A 198 2.83 8.03 6.48
CA HIS A 198 3.90 7.33 7.16
C HIS A 198 3.85 5.82 6.91
N VAL A 199 5.01 5.26 6.51
CA VAL A 199 5.20 3.81 6.40
C VAL A 199 6.36 3.40 7.29
N SER A 200 6.17 2.35 8.11
CA SER A 200 7.29 1.87 8.92
C SER A 200 8.27 1.03 8.10
N VAL A 201 7.79 0.12 7.25
CA VAL A 201 8.62 -0.69 6.33
C VAL A 201 7.93 -0.79 4.98
N GLY A 202 8.51 -0.19 3.95
CA GLY A 202 7.97 -0.12 2.60
C GLY A 202 8.11 1.27 2.00
N ASP A 203 7.51 1.51 0.86
CA ASP A 203 7.71 2.71 0.07
C ASP A 203 6.46 3.60 0.03
N ILE A 204 6.67 4.90 -0.21
CA ILE A 204 5.60 5.85 -0.48
C ILE A 204 5.81 6.43 -1.87
N THR A 205 4.79 6.31 -2.73
CA THR A 205 4.78 6.94 -4.05
C THR A 205 3.67 7.98 -4.11
N LEU A 206 4.07 9.23 -4.37
CA LEU A 206 3.14 10.33 -4.60
C LEU A 206 3.17 10.65 -6.10
N GLU A 207 2.12 10.29 -6.81
CA GLU A 207 1.99 10.54 -8.25
C GLU A 207 1.33 11.90 -8.45
N GLY A 208 2.06 12.86 -9.04
CA GLY A 208 1.51 14.17 -9.40
C GLY A 208 0.91 14.13 -10.81
N ARG A 209 -0.27 14.67 -10.97
CA ARG A 209 -0.83 15.02 -12.30
C ARG A 209 -0.67 16.50 -12.56
#